data_5adb626280bcd1d084594e1d5cf7db01
#
_entry.id   5adb626280bcd1d084594e1d5cf7db01
#
_cell.length_a   1.000
_cell.length_b   1.000
_cell.length_c   1.000
_cell.angle_alpha   90.00
_cell.angle_beta   90.00
_cell.angle_gamma   90.00
#
_symmetry.space_group_name_H-M   'P 1'
#
loop_
_entity.id
_entity.type
_entity.pdbx_description
1 polymer ?
#
loop_
_entity_poly.entity_id
_entity_poly.type
_entity_poly.pdbx_seq_one_letter_code
_entity_poly.pdbx_strand_id
1 'polypeptide(L)'
;MKKIIVILALIVTAITGANAKGNKIPLYAWNGFGDNATFETLKNDFKEWKRHGVTGVCINAGMDIEKIATAAKAAKKVGLEYHAWVPTMVQGGKDSTWYTVNRQGESAFDHPAYVPYYTTLDPRNPKVKEFLIEKFKEIAAIPEVDFVQLDYIRYADVILARGLWDKYGLIMNGEYAKADYCYCNDCVAAFKQQSGIDITKVTDPSKIKEWAQFRCDAVTDLVNAISDAVHAAGKNISADVFPGPKSHAEWMVRQQWNKWKLDAVFPMNYNDFYMEPAAWVGKVTKEEAEAVKGTGMQLYSGIFICKDWRHKDKVVDPENSGLLPSEIAEAVETSIKAGADGISIFTPNDMTPEHWAELEKVMKALNDK
;
A
#
# COMPACT_ATOMS: atom_id res chain seq x y z
N MET A 1 1.49 -63.08 9.34
CA MET A 1 1.91 -61.66 9.55
C MET A 1 1.21 -60.82 8.50
N LYS A 2 0.10 -60.14 8.88
CA LYS A 2 -0.68 -59.31 7.99
C LYS A 2 -0.10 -57.86 8.04
N LYS A 3 0.38 -57.37 6.92
CA LYS A 3 0.85 -55.99 6.77
C LYS A 3 -0.39 -55.08 6.61
N ILE A 4 -0.59 -54.17 7.55
CA ILE A 4 -1.59 -53.12 7.49
C ILE A 4 -0.93 -51.96 6.75
N ILE A 5 -1.42 -51.63 5.55
CA ILE A 5 -1.06 -50.42 4.80
C ILE A 5 -2.02 -49.32 5.24
N VAL A 6 -1.50 -48.31 5.95
CA VAL A 6 -2.22 -47.11 6.28
C VAL A 6 -2.07 -46.15 5.10
N ILE A 7 -3.16 -45.92 4.38
CA ILE A 7 -3.25 -44.91 3.34
C ILE A 7 -3.64 -43.58 4.01
N LEU A 8 -2.68 -42.65 4.10
CA LEU A 8 -2.94 -41.29 4.53
C LEU A 8 -3.56 -40.54 3.32
N ALA A 9 -4.86 -40.30 3.37
CA ALA A 9 -5.53 -39.46 2.40
C ALA A 9 -5.28 -38.00 2.78
N LEU A 10 -4.44 -37.32 2.00
CA LEU A 10 -4.33 -35.85 2.02
C LEU A 10 -5.63 -35.28 1.44
N ILE A 11 -6.48 -34.72 2.30
CA ILE A 11 -7.60 -33.88 1.85
C ILE A 11 -7.01 -32.49 1.52
N VAL A 12 -6.76 -32.26 0.26
CA VAL A 12 -6.52 -30.91 -0.27
C VAL A 12 -7.90 -30.26 -0.39
N THR A 13 -8.28 -29.46 0.59
CA THR A 13 -9.42 -28.56 0.44
C THR A 13 -9.00 -27.41 -0.48
N ALA A 14 -9.37 -27.53 -1.75
CA ALA A 14 -9.38 -26.40 -2.67
C ALA A 14 -10.43 -25.41 -2.16
N ILE A 15 -9.99 -24.32 -1.53
CA ILE A 15 -10.84 -23.17 -1.27
C ILE A 15 -11.02 -22.46 -2.62
N THR A 16 -12.06 -22.87 -3.35
CA THR A 16 -12.58 -22.09 -4.46
C THR A 16 -13.25 -20.86 -3.85
N GLY A 17 -12.71 -19.68 -4.12
CA GLY A 17 -13.34 -18.41 -3.79
C GLY A 17 -14.68 -18.29 -4.53
N ALA A 18 -15.74 -18.85 -3.94
CA ALA A 18 -17.10 -18.56 -4.29
C ALA A 18 -17.61 -17.53 -3.28
N ASN A 19 -17.89 -16.31 -3.74
CA ASN A 19 -18.67 -15.34 -2.99
C ASN A 19 -19.93 -16.04 -2.46
N ALA A 20 -19.90 -16.46 -1.19
CA ALA A 20 -21.07 -16.96 -0.51
C ALA A 20 -22.04 -15.77 -0.38
N LYS A 21 -23.21 -15.88 -0.98
CA LYS A 21 -24.33 -14.93 -0.80
C LYS A 21 -24.53 -14.68 0.70
N GLY A 22 -24.20 -13.48 1.16
CA GLY A 22 -24.49 -13.04 2.53
C GLY A 22 -23.39 -12.24 3.25
N ASN A 23 -22.17 -12.17 2.75
CA ASN A 23 -21.16 -11.32 3.38
C ASN A 23 -21.27 -9.88 2.84
N LYS A 24 -21.35 -8.92 3.77
CA LYS A 24 -21.30 -7.49 3.42
C LYS A 24 -19.97 -7.16 2.73
N ILE A 25 -20.02 -6.26 1.76
CA ILE A 25 -18.82 -5.71 1.12
C ILE A 25 -17.93 -5.07 2.19
N PRO A 26 -16.67 -5.48 2.33
CA PRO A 26 -15.76 -4.91 3.32
C PRO A 26 -15.51 -3.42 3.09
N LEU A 27 -15.45 -2.68 4.20
CA LEU A 27 -15.09 -1.27 4.22
C LEU A 27 -13.96 -1.07 5.23
N TYR A 28 -12.81 -0.62 4.75
CA TYR A 28 -11.64 -0.32 5.58
C TYR A 28 -11.43 1.17 5.76
N ALA A 29 -10.79 1.53 6.86
CA ALA A 29 -10.45 2.92 7.18
C ALA A 29 -8.98 3.04 7.53
N TRP A 30 -8.24 3.86 6.76
CA TRP A 30 -6.86 4.23 7.09
C TRP A 30 -6.82 5.41 8.03
N ASN A 31 -6.02 5.33 9.09
CA ASN A 31 -5.76 6.48 9.96
C ASN A 31 -4.39 6.39 10.64
N GLY A 32 -3.87 7.54 11.05
CA GLY A 32 -2.67 7.61 11.90
C GLY A 32 -2.99 7.31 13.36
N PHE A 33 -2.00 6.78 14.10
CA PHE A 33 -2.03 6.73 15.56
C PHE A 33 -1.72 8.13 16.11
N GLY A 34 -2.71 8.92 16.37
CA GLY A 34 -2.54 10.32 16.81
C GLY A 34 -1.65 10.46 18.06
N ASP A 35 -1.00 11.61 18.23
CA ASP A 35 -0.05 11.88 19.34
C ASP A 35 -0.65 11.66 20.73
N ASN A 36 -1.94 11.93 20.90
CA ASN A 36 -2.69 11.75 22.13
C ASN A 36 -3.58 10.50 22.14
N ALA A 37 -3.35 9.57 21.20
CA ALA A 37 -4.16 8.36 21.10
C ALA A 37 -3.90 7.43 22.29
N THR A 38 -5.00 6.96 22.86
CA THR A 38 -5.04 5.97 23.93
C THR A 38 -5.94 4.81 23.53
N PHE A 39 -5.90 3.70 24.25
CA PHE A 39 -6.84 2.61 24.04
C PHE A 39 -8.31 3.09 24.05
N GLU A 40 -8.69 3.96 24.98
CA GLU A 40 -10.07 4.44 25.10
C GLU A 40 -10.48 5.38 23.96
N THR A 41 -9.60 6.30 23.54
CA THR A 41 -9.89 7.19 22.40
C THR A 41 -10.03 6.39 21.12
N LEU A 42 -9.07 5.52 20.80
CA LEU A 42 -9.12 4.64 19.62
C LEU A 42 -10.36 3.75 19.62
N LYS A 43 -10.71 3.16 20.78
CA LYS A 43 -11.92 2.33 20.90
C LYS A 43 -13.19 3.13 20.60
N ASN A 44 -13.26 4.40 21.00
CA ASN A 44 -14.40 5.24 20.72
C ASN A 44 -14.48 5.63 19.23
N ASP A 45 -13.36 6.00 18.62
CA ASP A 45 -13.28 6.30 17.20
C ASP A 45 -13.67 5.07 16.36
N PHE A 46 -13.16 3.89 16.70
CA PHE A 46 -13.47 2.64 16.02
C PHE A 46 -14.94 2.22 16.18
N LYS A 47 -15.57 2.51 17.32
CA LYS A 47 -17.01 2.32 17.49
C LYS A 47 -17.82 3.24 16.59
N GLU A 48 -17.38 4.49 16.45
CA GLU A 48 -18.02 5.45 15.57
C GLU A 48 -17.93 4.99 14.12
N TRP A 49 -16.72 4.68 13.64
CA TRP A 49 -16.52 4.21 12.27
C TRP A 49 -17.28 2.90 11.98
N LYS A 50 -17.33 1.99 12.96
CA LYS A 50 -18.13 0.76 12.84
C LYS A 50 -19.63 1.04 12.67
N ARG A 51 -20.18 2.09 13.29
CA ARG A 51 -21.58 2.49 13.08
C ARG A 51 -21.86 2.90 11.64
N HIS A 52 -20.86 3.45 10.97
CA HIS A 52 -20.89 3.80 9.56
C HIS A 52 -20.57 2.60 8.61
N GLY A 53 -20.42 1.41 9.15
CA GLY A 53 -20.23 0.19 8.35
C GLY A 53 -18.78 -0.25 8.16
N VAL A 54 -17.80 0.43 8.76
CA VAL A 54 -16.39 0.02 8.72
C VAL A 54 -16.24 -1.38 9.33
N THR A 55 -15.53 -2.26 8.63
CA THR A 55 -15.30 -3.67 9.00
C THR A 55 -13.87 -3.91 9.47
N GLY A 56 -12.92 -3.07 9.04
CA GLY A 56 -11.51 -3.17 9.42
C GLY A 56 -10.83 -1.80 9.43
N VAL A 57 -9.71 -1.72 10.14
CA VAL A 57 -8.92 -0.49 10.28
C VAL A 57 -7.45 -0.75 9.99
N CYS A 58 -6.83 0.20 9.28
CA CYS A 58 -5.41 0.24 8.96
C CYS A 58 -4.80 1.42 9.72
N ILE A 59 -4.04 1.15 10.79
CA ILE A 59 -3.55 2.20 11.67
C ILE A 59 -2.03 2.33 11.58
N ASN A 60 -1.58 3.50 11.13
CA ASN A 60 -0.16 3.83 11.08
C ASN A 60 0.36 4.23 12.46
N ALA A 61 1.03 3.30 13.12
CA ALA A 61 1.77 3.51 14.34
C ALA A 61 3.30 3.39 14.12
N GLY A 62 3.74 3.46 12.87
CA GLY A 62 5.13 3.20 12.50
C GLY A 62 5.54 1.77 12.87
N MET A 63 6.75 1.63 13.45
CA MET A 63 7.25 0.34 13.95
C MET A 63 7.23 0.26 15.49
N ASP A 64 6.37 1.05 16.13
CA ASP A 64 6.22 1.09 17.60
C ASP A 64 5.28 -0.04 18.06
N ILE A 65 5.87 -1.07 18.65
CA ILE A 65 5.16 -2.29 19.08
C ILE A 65 4.07 -2.00 20.12
N GLU A 66 4.29 -1.05 21.04
CA GLU A 66 3.32 -0.71 22.09
C GLU A 66 2.11 0.02 21.51
N LYS A 67 2.35 0.96 20.58
CA LYS A 67 1.27 1.66 19.87
C LYS A 67 0.48 0.70 18.99
N ILE A 68 1.15 -0.16 18.23
CA ILE A 68 0.50 -1.20 17.41
C ILE A 68 -0.37 -2.11 18.29
N ALA A 69 0.17 -2.63 19.38
CA ALA A 69 -0.59 -3.49 20.29
C ALA A 69 -1.80 -2.78 20.92
N THR A 70 -1.64 -1.50 21.25
CA THR A 70 -2.73 -0.68 21.81
C THR A 70 -3.87 -0.52 20.80
N ALA A 71 -3.56 -0.17 19.55
CA ALA A 71 -4.55 -0.01 18.49
C ALA A 71 -5.21 -1.35 18.11
N ALA A 72 -4.42 -2.43 18.00
CA ALA A 72 -4.93 -3.76 17.71
C ALA A 72 -5.93 -4.24 18.79
N LYS A 73 -5.60 -4.06 20.07
CA LYS A 73 -6.52 -4.38 21.18
C LYS A 73 -7.80 -3.56 21.13
N ALA A 74 -7.72 -2.27 20.77
CA ALA A 74 -8.89 -1.41 20.63
C ALA A 74 -9.80 -1.88 19.49
N ALA A 75 -9.22 -2.23 18.32
CA ALA A 75 -9.94 -2.76 17.17
C ALA A 75 -10.64 -4.09 17.51
N LYS A 76 -9.92 -5.04 18.12
CA LYS A 76 -10.50 -6.32 18.58
C LYS A 76 -11.63 -6.14 19.59
N LYS A 77 -11.50 -5.19 20.52
CA LYS A 77 -12.56 -4.89 21.50
C LYS A 77 -13.85 -4.43 20.84
N VAL A 78 -13.74 -3.75 19.71
CA VAL A 78 -14.89 -3.27 18.92
C VAL A 78 -15.36 -4.36 17.92
N GLY A 79 -14.54 -5.36 17.65
CA GLY A 79 -14.79 -6.41 16.66
C GLY A 79 -14.57 -5.91 15.23
N LEU A 80 -13.46 -5.21 15.02
CA LEU A 80 -12.93 -4.83 13.72
C LEU A 80 -11.68 -5.65 13.40
N GLU A 81 -11.43 -5.93 12.14
CA GLU A 81 -10.16 -6.44 11.65
C GLU A 81 -9.09 -5.35 11.77
N TYR A 82 -7.87 -5.74 12.13
CA TYR A 82 -6.78 -4.80 12.35
C TYR A 82 -5.59 -5.07 11.43
N HIS A 83 -5.23 -4.06 10.65
CA HIS A 83 -4.01 -4.03 9.85
C HIS A 83 -3.00 -3.10 10.52
N ALA A 84 -1.83 -3.62 10.87
CA ALA A 84 -0.69 -2.83 11.34
C ALA A 84 -0.04 -2.15 10.13
N TRP A 85 -0.46 -0.92 9.85
CA TRP A 85 0.04 -0.12 8.73
C TRP A 85 1.41 0.48 9.06
N VAL A 86 2.43 0.11 8.29
CA VAL A 86 3.84 0.43 8.55
C VAL A 86 4.50 1.02 7.32
N PRO A 87 5.01 2.28 7.37
CA PRO A 87 5.96 2.78 6.37
C PRO A 87 7.20 1.90 6.35
N THR A 88 7.40 1.12 5.28
CA THR A 88 8.39 0.03 5.27
C THR A 88 9.79 0.50 4.90
N MET A 89 9.96 1.09 3.71
CA MET A 89 11.26 1.53 3.22
C MET A 89 11.60 2.98 3.57
N VAL A 90 10.61 3.78 4.00
CA VAL A 90 10.83 5.16 4.43
C VAL A 90 11.06 5.17 5.94
N GLN A 91 12.33 5.14 6.34
CA GLN A 91 12.77 5.03 7.73
C GLN A 91 13.90 6.01 8.01
N GLY A 92 13.70 6.96 8.93
CA GLY A 92 14.74 7.84 9.41
C GLY A 92 15.65 7.17 10.47
N GLY A 93 16.82 7.76 10.70
CA GLY A 93 17.68 7.41 11.84
C GLY A 93 18.36 6.03 11.75
N LYS A 94 18.53 5.47 10.55
CA LYS A 94 19.31 4.24 10.32
C LYS A 94 20.75 4.58 9.92
N ASP A 95 21.60 3.56 9.84
CA ASP A 95 22.97 3.69 9.35
C ASP A 95 22.94 4.32 7.93
N SER A 96 23.78 5.32 7.68
CA SER A 96 23.79 6.05 6.41
C SER A 96 24.06 5.16 5.19
N THR A 97 24.71 4.01 5.38
CA THR A 97 24.98 3.04 4.30
C THR A 97 23.76 2.20 3.89
N TRP A 98 22.64 2.35 4.60
CA TRP A 98 21.42 1.60 4.32
C TRP A 98 20.51 2.27 3.28
N TYR A 99 20.78 3.54 2.98
CA TYR A 99 19.92 4.34 2.13
C TYR A 99 20.27 4.23 0.65
N THR A 100 19.26 4.39 -0.17
CA THR A 100 19.42 4.44 -1.62
C THR A 100 20.28 5.63 -2.05
N VAL A 101 20.98 5.46 -3.17
CA VAL A 101 21.75 6.53 -3.83
C VAL A 101 21.08 6.85 -5.18
N ASN A 102 20.82 8.13 -5.45
CA ASN A 102 20.18 8.55 -6.68
C ASN A 102 21.18 8.55 -7.87
N ARG A 103 20.64 8.83 -9.05
CA ARG A 103 21.42 8.89 -10.31
C ARG A 103 22.51 9.97 -10.29
N GLN A 104 22.41 10.98 -9.42
CA GLN A 104 23.42 12.05 -9.26
C GLN A 104 24.53 11.69 -8.27
N GLY A 105 24.44 10.50 -7.63
CA GLY A 105 25.38 10.04 -6.62
C GLY A 105 25.07 10.54 -5.20
N GLU A 106 23.89 11.12 -4.97
CA GLU A 106 23.48 11.64 -3.67
C GLU A 106 22.69 10.57 -2.88
N SER A 107 23.00 10.40 -1.60
CA SER A 107 22.29 9.48 -0.73
C SER A 107 20.94 10.06 -0.28
N ALA A 108 19.90 9.24 -0.25
CA ALA A 108 18.60 9.61 0.33
C ALA A 108 18.69 9.87 1.84
N PHE A 109 19.80 9.55 2.51
CA PHE A 109 20.05 9.91 3.89
C PHE A 109 20.20 11.43 4.08
N ASP A 110 21.04 12.06 3.24
CA ASP A 110 21.34 13.49 3.31
C ASP A 110 20.50 14.32 2.30
N HIS A 111 20.09 13.70 1.20
CA HIS A 111 19.40 14.34 0.08
C HIS A 111 18.12 13.54 -0.30
N PRO A 112 17.12 13.48 0.59
CA PRO A 112 15.87 12.79 0.29
C PRO A 112 15.13 13.45 -0.87
N ALA A 113 14.43 12.65 -1.67
CA ALA A 113 13.63 13.17 -2.77
C ALA A 113 12.40 13.92 -2.25
N TYR A 114 12.05 15.05 -2.86
CA TYR A 114 10.84 15.85 -2.64
C TYR A 114 10.68 16.46 -1.23
N VAL A 115 10.71 15.64 -0.18
CA VAL A 115 10.40 16.03 1.20
C VAL A 115 11.39 15.41 2.18
N PRO A 116 11.68 16.07 3.34
CA PRO A 116 12.73 15.63 4.26
C PRO A 116 12.57 14.22 4.82
N TYR A 117 11.34 13.72 4.95
CA TYR A 117 11.09 12.39 5.49
C TYR A 117 11.26 11.25 4.46
N TYR A 118 11.45 11.57 3.18
CA TYR A 118 11.51 10.57 2.10
C TYR A 118 12.87 9.87 2.01
N THR A 119 13.35 9.45 3.17
CA THR A 119 14.63 8.75 3.37
C THR A 119 14.48 7.27 3.04
N THR A 120 14.63 6.91 1.77
CA THR A 120 14.34 5.55 1.28
C THR A 120 15.50 4.59 1.52
N LEU A 121 15.23 3.47 2.20
CA LEU A 121 16.19 2.38 2.39
C LEU A 121 16.41 1.60 1.08
N ASP A 122 17.62 1.01 0.92
CA ASP A 122 17.92 0.18 -0.25
C ASP A 122 17.38 -1.26 -0.07
N PRO A 123 16.40 -1.70 -0.88
CA PRO A 123 15.81 -3.03 -0.77
C PRO A 123 16.79 -4.17 -1.05
N ARG A 124 17.93 -3.88 -1.70
CA ARG A 124 18.99 -4.87 -1.97
C ARG A 124 20.03 -4.97 -0.86
N ASN A 125 20.04 -4.04 0.09
CA ASN A 125 20.96 -4.08 1.21
C ASN A 125 20.57 -5.23 2.16
N PRO A 126 21.45 -6.23 2.40
CA PRO A 126 21.14 -7.37 3.24
C PRO A 126 20.82 -7.00 4.69
N LYS A 127 21.42 -5.94 5.23
CA LYS A 127 21.14 -5.44 6.58
C LYS A 127 19.76 -4.82 6.67
N VAL A 128 19.29 -4.12 5.62
CA VAL A 128 17.94 -3.60 5.53
C VAL A 128 16.93 -4.74 5.49
N LYS A 129 17.18 -5.76 4.67
CA LYS A 129 16.32 -6.94 4.56
C LYS A 129 16.21 -7.67 5.90
N GLU A 130 17.33 -7.91 6.59
CA GLU A 130 17.36 -8.54 7.91
C GLU A 130 16.59 -7.71 8.94
N PHE A 131 16.86 -6.42 9.04
CA PHE A 131 16.16 -5.50 9.94
C PHE A 131 14.64 -5.52 9.73
N LEU A 132 14.18 -5.43 8.48
CA LEU A 132 12.76 -5.40 8.18
C LEU A 132 12.09 -6.75 8.50
N ILE A 133 12.72 -7.87 8.14
CA ILE A 133 12.19 -9.21 8.45
C ILE A 133 12.01 -9.38 9.97
N GLU A 134 13.03 -9.03 10.76
CA GLU A 134 12.93 -9.17 12.23
C GLU A 134 11.87 -8.24 12.81
N LYS A 135 11.79 -6.99 12.34
CA LYS A 135 10.77 -6.05 12.79
C LYS A 135 9.34 -6.53 12.45
N PHE A 136 9.12 -7.05 11.26
CA PHE A 136 7.81 -7.56 10.87
C PHE A 136 7.44 -8.87 11.59
N LYS A 137 8.41 -9.69 11.98
CA LYS A 137 8.17 -10.81 12.90
C LYS A 137 7.71 -10.35 14.29
N GLU A 138 8.33 -9.28 14.84
CA GLU A 138 7.90 -8.69 16.11
C GLU A 138 6.45 -8.21 16.04
N ILE A 139 6.08 -7.53 14.95
CA ILE A 139 4.70 -7.05 14.74
C ILE A 139 3.74 -8.24 14.58
N ALA A 140 4.10 -9.22 13.78
CA ALA A 140 3.28 -10.42 13.56
C ALA A 140 3.11 -11.26 14.84
N ALA A 141 4.02 -11.16 15.81
CA ALA A 141 3.88 -11.82 17.10
C ALA A 141 2.81 -11.22 18.03
N ILE A 142 2.28 -10.00 17.71
CA ILE A 142 1.20 -9.39 18.48
C ILE A 142 -0.10 -10.16 18.23
N PRO A 143 -0.75 -10.74 19.26
CA PRO A 143 -1.90 -11.64 19.07
C PRO A 143 -3.07 -10.99 18.33
N GLU A 144 -3.35 -9.71 18.64
CA GLU A 144 -4.50 -8.98 18.11
C GLU A 144 -4.30 -8.39 16.70
N VAL A 145 -3.10 -8.45 16.14
CA VAL A 145 -2.84 -8.11 14.73
C VAL A 145 -3.41 -9.20 13.82
N ASP A 146 -4.23 -8.83 12.84
CA ASP A 146 -4.73 -9.74 11.80
C ASP A 146 -3.84 -9.70 10.57
N PHE A 147 -3.48 -8.49 10.14
CA PHE A 147 -2.63 -8.25 8.99
C PHE A 147 -1.44 -7.36 9.37
N VAL A 148 -0.30 -7.67 8.81
CA VAL A 148 0.81 -6.71 8.67
C VAL A 148 0.64 -6.00 7.34
N GLN A 149 0.62 -4.66 7.33
CA GLN A 149 0.38 -3.86 6.12
C GLN A 149 1.61 -3.03 5.77
N LEU A 150 2.14 -3.26 4.58
CA LEU A 150 3.32 -2.61 4.06
C LEU A 150 2.94 -1.34 3.29
N ASP A 151 3.37 -0.18 3.78
CA ASP A 151 3.31 1.06 3.02
C ASP A 151 4.73 1.53 2.66
N TYR A 152 4.84 2.47 1.73
CA TYR A 152 6.14 2.92 1.21
C TYR A 152 7.09 1.77 0.85
N ILE A 153 6.55 0.63 0.46
CA ILE A 153 7.31 -0.54 -0.01
C ILE A 153 7.62 -0.37 -1.51
N ARG A 154 8.47 0.62 -1.79
CA ARG A 154 8.77 1.11 -3.14
C ARG A 154 9.98 2.04 -3.14
N TYR A 155 10.56 2.26 -4.29
CA TYR A 155 11.45 3.40 -4.48
C TYR A 155 10.67 4.72 -4.43
N ALA A 156 11.39 5.84 -4.29
CA ALA A 156 10.78 7.15 -4.45
C ALA A 156 10.21 7.31 -5.87
N ASP A 157 9.26 8.21 -6.01
CA ASP A 157 8.54 8.45 -7.26
C ASP A 157 9.51 9.01 -8.32
N VAL A 158 10.02 8.17 -9.20
CA VAL A 158 10.91 8.61 -10.28
C VAL A 158 10.15 9.46 -11.30
N ILE A 159 8.84 9.27 -11.38
CA ILE A 159 7.91 10.18 -12.01
C ILE A 159 6.78 10.43 -11.02
N LEU A 160 6.64 11.67 -10.58
CA LEU A 160 5.61 12.09 -9.64
C LEU A 160 4.25 12.17 -10.34
N ALA A 161 3.19 11.84 -9.63
CA ALA A 161 1.82 12.00 -10.15
C ALA A 161 1.57 13.45 -10.59
N ARG A 162 0.91 13.64 -11.74
CA ARG A 162 0.81 14.97 -12.41
C ARG A 162 0.20 16.04 -11.51
N GLY A 163 -0.79 15.70 -10.69
CA GLY A 163 -1.44 16.65 -9.79
C GLY A 163 -0.50 17.20 -8.70
N LEU A 164 0.62 16.54 -8.43
CA LEU A 164 1.58 16.95 -7.42
C LEU A 164 2.70 17.87 -7.97
N TRP A 165 2.81 18.05 -9.29
CA TRP A 165 3.94 18.78 -9.88
C TRP A 165 4.03 20.23 -9.42
N ASP A 166 2.91 20.93 -9.40
CA ASP A 166 2.86 22.34 -9.02
C ASP A 166 3.27 22.56 -7.56
N LYS A 167 2.91 21.63 -6.66
CA LYS A 167 3.31 21.62 -5.25
C LYS A 167 4.84 21.62 -5.09
N TYR A 168 5.54 20.87 -5.95
CA TYR A 168 6.99 20.72 -5.88
C TYR A 168 7.74 21.61 -6.90
N GLY A 169 7.03 22.47 -7.63
CA GLY A 169 7.61 23.33 -8.65
C GLY A 169 8.29 22.56 -9.80
N LEU A 170 7.74 21.40 -10.17
CA LEU A 170 8.31 20.50 -11.16
C LEU A 170 7.52 20.51 -12.47
N ILE A 171 8.26 20.36 -13.57
CA ILE A 171 7.72 19.99 -14.88
C ILE A 171 8.51 18.77 -15.33
N MET A 172 7.87 17.59 -15.36
CA MET A 172 8.57 16.34 -15.62
C MET A 172 8.36 15.90 -17.07
N ASN A 173 9.45 15.83 -17.82
CA ASN A 173 9.48 15.32 -19.20
C ASN A 173 10.04 13.89 -19.28
N GLY A 174 10.22 13.23 -18.14
CA GLY A 174 10.79 11.89 -17.98
C GLY A 174 11.18 11.61 -16.56
N GLU A 175 11.95 10.54 -16.33
CA GLU A 175 12.40 10.13 -15.02
C GLU A 175 13.26 11.22 -14.33
N TYR A 176 12.91 11.57 -13.10
CA TYR A 176 13.59 12.61 -12.32
C TYR A 176 14.86 12.06 -11.68
N ALA A 177 16.02 12.54 -12.15
CA ALA A 177 17.31 12.00 -11.75
C ALA A 177 17.57 12.02 -10.23
N LYS A 178 17.02 13.01 -9.50
CA LYS A 178 17.14 13.09 -8.03
C LYS A 178 16.30 12.05 -7.29
N ALA A 179 15.30 11.47 -7.93
CA ALA A 179 14.46 10.42 -7.39
C ALA A 179 14.66 9.07 -8.09
N ASP A 180 15.61 8.99 -9.02
CA ASP A 180 15.94 7.74 -9.72
C ASP A 180 16.96 6.94 -8.91
N TYR A 181 16.49 5.94 -8.16
CA TYR A 181 17.26 5.06 -7.25
C TYR A 181 17.24 3.61 -7.74
N CYS A 182 18.17 2.69 -7.32
CA CYS A 182 19.35 2.90 -6.52
C CYS A 182 20.60 2.78 -7.41
N TYR A 183 21.50 3.76 -7.35
CA TYR A 183 22.80 3.77 -8.04
C TYR A 183 23.96 3.59 -7.06
N CYS A 184 23.74 2.99 -5.89
CA CYS A 184 24.85 2.61 -4.99
C CYS A 184 25.79 1.62 -5.70
N ASN A 185 27.04 1.56 -5.24
CA ASN A 185 28.08 0.72 -5.86
C ASN A 185 27.65 -0.75 -5.98
N ASP A 186 26.98 -1.29 -4.95
CA ASP A 186 26.55 -2.69 -4.94
C ASP A 186 25.42 -2.95 -5.97
N CYS A 187 24.46 -2.04 -6.10
CA CYS A 187 23.39 -2.14 -7.10
C CYS A 187 23.97 -2.04 -8.52
N VAL A 188 24.85 -1.09 -8.78
CA VAL A 188 25.52 -0.93 -10.08
C VAL A 188 26.34 -2.16 -10.45
N ALA A 189 27.15 -2.67 -9.49
CA ALA A 189 27.97 -3.86 -9.72
C ALA A 189 27.12 -5.11 -9.96
N ALA A 190 26.08 -5.32 -9.18
CA ALA A 190 25.17 -6.46 -9.33
C ALA A 190 24.42 -6.42 -10.68
N PHE A 191 23.92 -5.25 -11.07
CA PHE A 191 23.27 -5.10 -12.37
C PHE A 191 24.22 -5.36 -13.53
N LYS A 192 25.44 -4.81 -13.45
CA LYS A 192 26.48 -5.07 -14.48
C LYS A 192 26.83 -6.55 -14.57
N GLN A 193 26.95 -7.24 -13.44
CA GLN A 193 27.19 -8.68 -13.42
C GLN A 193 26.05 -9.47 -14.08
N GLN A 194 24.79 -9.07 -13.82
CA GLN A 194 23.60 -9.75 -14.32
C GLN A 194 23.34 -9.48 -15.81
N SER A 195 23.51 -8.25 -16.27
CA SER A 195 23.11 -7.78 -17.60
C SER A 195 24.26 -7.57 -18.58
N GLY A 196 25.49 -7.44 -18.08
CA GLY A 196 26.65 -6.98 -18.87
C GLY A 196 26.66 -5.46 -19.12
N ILE A 197 25.64 -4.72 -18.68
CA ILE A 197 25.49 -3.28 -18.93
C ILE A 197 26.04 -2.48 -17.75
N ASP A 198 26.90 -1.52 -18.03
CA ASP A 198 27.34 -0.54 -17.06
C ASP A 198 26.38 0.66 -17.09
N ILE A 199 25.43 0.66 -16.16
CA ILE A 199 24.34 1.65 -16.13
C ILE A 199 24.84 3.09 -15.94
N THR A 200 26.02 3.26 -15.32
CA THR A 200 26.62 4.58 -15.08
C THR A 200 27.15 5.23 -16.37
N LYS A 201 27.34 4.42 -17.43
CA LYS A 201 27.77 4.88 -18.75
C LYS A 201 26.62 5.08 -19.74
N VAL A 202 25.40 4.78 -19.31
CA VAL A 202 24.21 4.93 -20.15
C VAL A 202 23.69 6.36 -20.06
N THR A 203 23.54 7.00 -21.21
CA THR A 203 23.05 8.41 -21.28
C THR A 203 21.63 8.55 -20.78
N ASP A 204 20.76 7.59 -21.14
CA ASP A 204 19.35 7.58 -20.75
C ASP A 204 18.97 6.20 -20.16
N PRO A 205 19.17 6.01 -18.83
CA PRO A 205 18.84 4.76 -18.15
C PRO A 205 17.36 4.39 -18.20
N SER A 206 16.45 5.34 -18.41
CA SER A 206 15.01 5.07 -18.51
C SER A 206 14.64 4.14 -19.68
N LYS A 207 15.50 4.08 -20.69
CA LYS A 207 15.34 3.21 -21.85
C LYS A 207 15.84 1.78 -21.65
N ILE A 208 16.52 1.52 -20.53
CA ILE A 208 17.07 0.18 -20.22
C ILE A 208 16.02 -0.59 -19.44
N LYS A 209 15.25 -1.42 -20.14
CA LYS A 209 14.17 -2.23 -19.53
C LYS A 209 14.70 -3.19 -18.46
N GLU A 210 15.88 -3.74 -18.68
CA GLU A 210 16.56 -4.62 -17.73
C GLU A 210 16.88 -3.89 -16.41
N TRP A 211 17.23 -2.59 -16.48
CA TRP A 211 17.45 -1.77 -15.30
C TRP A 211 16.16 -1.48 -14.53
N ALA A 212 15.08 -1.18 -15.22
CA ALA A 212 13.77 -1.03 -14.60
C ALA A 212 13.34 -2.33 -13.92
N GLN A 213 13.47 -3.48 -14.61
CA GLN A 213 13.12 -4.79 -14.07
C GLN A 213 13.97 -5.17 -12.87
N PHE A 214 15.30 -4.96 -12.91
CA PHE A 214 16.22 -5.21 -11.81
C PHE A 214 15.78 -4.52 -10.51
N ARG A 215 15.25 -3.29 -10.61
CA ARG A 215 14.73 -2.53 -9.48
C ARG A 215 13.37 -3.05 -9.00
N CYS A 216 12.49 -3.41 -9.92
CA CYS A 216 11.23 -4.08 -9.58
C CYS A 216 11.46 -5.43 -8.87
N ASP A 217 12.45 -6.21 -9.33
CA ASP A 217 12.81 -7.48 -8.72
C ASP A 217 13.36 -7.27 -7.29
N ALA A 218 14.14 -6.22 -7.07
CA ALA A 218 14.65 -5.89 -5.73
C ALA A 218 13.53 -5.66 -4.70
N VAL A 219 12.51 -4.91 -5.08
CA VAL A 219 11.33 -4.68 -4.22
C VAL A 219 10.53 -5.98 -4.04
N THR A 220 10.31 -6.72 -5.12
CA THR A 220 9.60 -8.01 -5.11
C THR A 220 10.27 -9.04 -4.19
N ASP A 221 11.60 -9.16 -4.25
CA ASP A 221 12.37 -10.07 -3.41
C ASP A 221 12.30 -9.70 -1.93
N LEU A 222 12.31 -8.39 -1.63
CA LEU A 222 12.14 -7.91 -0.26
C LEU A 222 10.74 -8.21 0.27
N VAL A 223 9.69 -7.85 -0.49
CA VAL A 223 8.30 -8.12 -0.10
C VAL A 223 8.08 -9.60 0.14
N ASN A 224 8.49 -10.45 -0.81
CA ASN A 224 8.26 -11.88 -0.69
C ASN A 224 8.99 -12.49 0.51
N ALA A 225 10.17 -11.98 0.87
CA ALA A 225 10.89 -12.43 2.07
C ALA A 225 10.20 -12.00 3.37
N ILE A 226 9.63 -10.78 3.41
CA ILE A 226 8.80 -10.31 4.54
C ILE A 226 7.52 -11.15 4.62
N SER A 227 6.86 -11.40 3.49
CA SER A 227 5.63 -12.20 3.42
C SER A 227 5.84 -13.61 3.96
N ASP A 228 6.92 -14.28 3.53
CA ASP A 228 7.26 -15.61 4.01
C ASP A 228 7.45 -15.63 5.54
N ALA A 229 8.05 -14.57 6.11
CA ALA A 229 8.26 -14.46 7.56
C ALA A 229 6.96 -14.18 8.33
N VAL A 230 6.08 -13.33 7.79
CA VAL A 230 4.77 -13.01 8.39
C VAL A 230 3.83 -14.22 8.33
N HIS A 231 3.78 -14.93 7.19
CA HIS A 231 3.00 -16.17 7.05
C HIS A 231 3.52 -17.27 7.98
N ALA A 232 4.85 -17.39 8.16
CA ALA A 232 5.42 -18.33 9.11
C ALA A 232 5.02 -18.05 10.58
N ALA A 233 4.70 -16.79 10.90
CA ALA A 233 4.14 -16.38 12.19
C ALA A 233 2.60 -16.57 12.28
N GLY A 234 1.96 -17.11 11.24
CA GLY A 234 0.51 -17.36 11.19
C GLY A 234 -0.34 -16.10 11.03
N LYS A 235 0.22 -15.04 10.45
CA LYS A 235 -0.49 -13.78 10.16
C LYS A 235 -0.60 -13.55 8.67
N ASN A 236 -1.58 -12.73 8.29
CA ASN A 236 -1.76 -12.28 6.92
C ASN A 236 -0.92 -11.03 6.64
N ILE A 237 -0.70 -10.75 5.35
CA ILE A 237 0.07 -9.59 4.91
C ILE A 237 -0.67 -8.86 3.78
N SER A 238 -0.67 -7.53 3.86
CA SER A 238 -1.21 -6.64 2.84
C SER A 238 -0.24 -5.54 2.47
N ALA A 239 -0.54 -4.78 1.42
CA ALA A 239 0.26 -3.61 1.06
C ALA A 239 -0.59 -2.48 0.50
N ASP A 240 -0.17 -1.25 0.82
CA ASP A 240 -0.62 -0.04 0.16
C ASP A 240 0.25 0.18 -1.07
N VAL A 241 -0.37 0.26 -2.21
CA VAL A 241 0.34 0.28 -3.49
C VAL A 241 -0.13 1.43 -4.38
N PHE A 242 0.70 1.80 -5.34
CA PHE A 242 0.26 2.69 -6.40
C PHE A 242 -0.81 2.02 -7.25
N PRO A 243 -1.75 2.82 -7.81
CA PRO A 243 -2.80 2.30 -8.67
C PRO A 243 -2.23 1.64 -9.92
N GLY A 244 -2.98 0.74 -10.49
CA GLY A 244 -2.71 0.08 -11.75
C GLY A 244 -1.28 -0.42 -11.92
N PRO A 245 -1.01 -1.73 -11.78
CA PRO A 245 0.36 -2.25 -11.73
C PRO A 245 1.17 -1.92 -13.00
N LYS A 246 0.54 -1.85 -14.17
CA LYS A 246 1.20 -1.51 -15.44
C LYS A 246 1.02 -0.07 -15.84
N SER A 247 -0.15 0.51 -15.57
CA SER A 247 -0.45 1.88 -15.97
C SER A 247 0.29 2.93 -15.13
N HIS A 248 0.66 2.61 -13.86
CA HIS A 248 1.29 3.57 -12.95
C HIS A 248 2.40 2.94 -12.09
N ALA A 249 2.10 1.95 -11.26
CA ALA A 249 2.97 1.47 -10.19
C ALA A 249 4.36 1.02 -10.66
N GLU A 250 4.44 0.25 -11.74
CA GLU A 250 5.70 -0.31 -12.25
C GLU A 250 6.69 0.77 -12.68
N TRP A 251 6.23 1.74 -13.47
CA TRP A 251 7.13 2.74 -14.05
C TRP A 251 7.32 3.97 -13.17
N MET A 252 6.34 4.32 -12.31
CA MET A 252 6.47 5.47 -11.40
C MET A 252 7.33 5.16 -10.18
N VAL A 253 7.16 3.96 -9.57
CA VAL A 253 7.74 3.63 -8.26
C VAL A 253 8.34 2.23 -8.18
N ARG A 254 8.45 1.53 -9.30
CA ARG A 254 9.03 0.17 -9.40
C ARG A 254 8.28 -0.89 -8.58
N GLN A 255 6.96 -0.76 -8.46
CA GLN A 255 6.10 -1.75 -7.83
C GLN A 255 5.49 -2.68 -8.88
N GLN A 256 5.87 -3.95 -8.86
CA GLN A 256 5.18 -5.04 -9.58
C GLN A 256 4.35 -5.86 -8.58
N TRP A 257 3.47 -5.18 -7.85
CA TRP A 257 2.75 -5.75 -6.72
C TRP A 257 1.87 -6.95 -7.08
N ASN A 258 1.46 -7.10 -8.32
CA ASN A 258 0.77 -8.28 -8.83
C ASN A 258 1.63 -9.56 -8.84
N LYS A 259 2.94 -9.45 -8.54
CA LYS A 259 3.88 -10.58 -8.38
C LYS A 259 4.21 -10.89 -6.92
N TRP A 260 3.64 -10.15 -5.98
CA TRP A 260 3.93 -10.27 -4.57
C TRP A 260 3.10 -11.36 -3.90
N LYS A 261 3.65 -11.98 -2.85
CA LYS A 261 2.97 -13.00 -2.05
C LYS A 261 2.13 -12.35 -0.95
N LEU A 262 1.08 -11.63 -1.33
CA LEU A 262 0.18 -10.93 -0.42
C LEU A 262 -1.16 -11.65 -0.30
N ASP A 263 -1.87 -11.43 0.82
CA ASP A 263 -3.26 -11.86 1.03
C ASP A 263 -4.25 -10.77 0.60
N ALA A 264 -3.85 -9.49 0.69
CA ALA A 264 -4.66 -8.37 0.24
C ALA A 264 -3.80 -7.21 -0.29
N VAL A 265 -4.38 -6.41 -1.16
CA VAL A 265 -3.76 -5.20 -1.71
C VAL A 265 -4.73 -4.04 -1.67
N PHE A 266 -4.19 -2.85 -1.34
CA PHE A 266 -4.92 -1.60 -1.17
C PHE A 266 -4.34 -0.54 -2.12
N PRO A 267 -4.75 -0.51 -3.40
CA PRO A 267 -4.31 0.52 -4.32
C PRO A 267 -4.83 1.90 -3.90
N MET A 268 -3.94 2.87 -3.86
CA MET A 268 -4.24 4.27 -3.53
C MET A 268 -4.81 4.99 -4.77
N ASN A 269 -6.08 4.71 -5.10
CA ASN A 269 -6.76 5.22 -6.29
C ASN A 269 -7.21 6.68 -6.11
N TYR A 270 -6.27 7.54 -5.72
CA TYR A 270 -6.46 8.96 -5.41
C TYR A 270 -6.51 9.78 -6.69
N ASN A 271 -7.69 9.83 -7.30
CA ASN A 271 -7.92 10.38 -8.64
C ASN A 271 -7.36 11.80 -8.84
N ASP A 272 -7.44 12.67 -7.84
CA ASP A 272 -6.95 14.04 -7.95
C ASP A 272 -5.42 14.11 -8.11
N PHE A 273 -4.67 13.18 -7.52
CA PHE A 273 -3.22 13.10 -7.73
C PHE A 273 -2.86 12.86 -9.19
N TYR A 274 -3.74 12.19 -9.93
CA TYR A 274 -3.57 11.89 -11.36
C TYR A 274 -4.32 12.89 -12.26
N MET A 275 -5.01 13.89 -11.68
CA MET A 275 -5.88 14.85 -12.37
C MET A 275 -7.01 14.17 -13.15
N GLU A 276 -7.58 13.15 -12.58
CA GLU A 276 -8.61 12.31 -13.17
C GLU A 276 -9.97 12.48 -12.45
N PRO A 277 -11.10 12.28 -13.12
CA PRO A 277 -12.42 12.35 -12.49
C PRO A 277 -12.68 11.13 -11.59
N ALA A 278 -13.70 11.19 -10.73
CA ALA A 278 -14.10 10.09 -9.83
C ALA A 278 -14.32 8.74 -10.56
N ALA A 279 -14.87 8.76 -11.77
CA ALA A 279 -15.04 7.56 -12.61
C ALA A 279 -13.73 6.82 -12.95
N TRP A 280 -12.58 7.52 -12.90
CA TRP A 280 -11.27 6.92 -13.13
C TRP A 280 -10.94 5.85 -12.09
N VAL A 281 -11.42 6.00 -10.84
CA VAL A 281 -11.22 5.01 -9.77
C VAL A 281 -11.69 3.63 -10.22
N GLY A 282 -12.90 3.52 -10.80
CA GLY A 282 -13.39 2.25 -11.36
C GLY A 282 -12.60 1.78 -12.59
N LYS A 283 -12.11 2.71 -13.42
CA LYS A 283 -11.29 2.36 -14.60
C LYS A 283 -9.97 1.71 -14.20
N VAL A 284 -9.26 2.29 -13.22
CA VAL A 284 -7.99 1.73 -12.76
C VAL A 284 -8.20 0.45 -11.94
N THR A 285 -9.26 0.38 -11.13
CA THR A 285 -9.63 -0.83 -10.39
C THR A 285 -9.87 -2.03 -11.33
N LYS A 286 -10.36 -1.81 -12.55
CA LYS A 286 -10.51 -2.90 -13.53
C LYS A 286 -9.16 -3.51 -13.93
N GLU A 287 -8.11 -2.71 -14.13
CA GLU A 287 -6.75 -3.22 -14.38
C GLU A 287 -6.24 -4.00 -13.17
N GLU A 288 -6.50 -3.49 -11.97
CA GLU A 288 -6.09 -4.10 -10.70
C GLU A 288 -6.76 -5.45 -10.48
N ALA A 289 -8.08 -5.54 -10.70
CA ALA A 289 -8.83 -6.79 -10.60
C ALA A 289 -8.33 -7.86 -11.58
N GLU A 290 -8.01 -7.48 -12.81
CA GLU A 290 -7.41 -8.41 -13.77
C GLU A 290 -6.00 -8.84 -13.32
N ALA A 291 -5.24 -7.95 -12.67
CA ALA A 291 -3.88 -8.24 -12.21
C ALA A 291 -3.83 -9.19 -11.01
N VAL A 292 -4.84 -9.17 -10.12
CA VAL A 292 -4.93 -10.09 -8.96
C VAL A 292 -5.68 -11.38 -9.28
N LYS A 293 -6.25 -11.50 -10.46
CA LYS A 293 -7.01 -12.68 -10.86
C LYS A 293 -6.17 -13.96 -10.78
N GLY A 294 -6.66 -14.91 -9.99
CA GLY A 294 -5.98 -16.20 -9.78
C GLY A 294 -4.78 -16.18 -8.83
N THR A 295 -4.47 -15.04 -8.21
CA THR A 295 -3.40 -14.94 -7.20
C THR A 295 -3.87 -15.33 -5.79
N GLY A 296 -5.16 -15.20 -5.52
CA GLY A 296 -5.74 -15.34 -4.17
C GLY A 296 -5.74 -14.04 -3.36
N MET A 297 -5.13 -12.96 -3.85
CA MET A 297 -5.14 -11.66 -3.20
C MET A 297 -6.54 -11.03 -3.25
N GLN A 298 -6.98 -10.45 -2.15
CA GLN A 298 -8.15 -9.57 -2.07
C GLN A 298 -7.77 -8.16 -2.52
N LEU A 299 -8.69 -7.49 -3.20
CA LEU A 299 -8.50 -6.15 -3.75
C LEU A 299 -9.43 -5.15 -3.07
N TYR A 300 -8.85 -4.19 -2.34
CA TYR A 300 -9.59 -3.12 -1.67
C TYR A 300 -9.27 -1.77 -2.31
N SER A 301 -10.18 -1.26 -3.15
CA SER A 301 -9.96 0.02 -3.86
C SER A 301 -9.94 1.18 -2.89
N GLY A 302 -8.82 1.90 -2.82
CA GLY A 302 -8.60 3.02 -1.92
C GLY A 302 -9.13 4.33 -2.49
N ILE A 303 -9.98 5.02 -1.75
CA ILE A 303 -10.50 6.33 -2.12
C ILE A 303 -10.01 7.42 -1.18
N PHE A 304 -9.77 8.60 -1.73
CA PHE A 304 -9.28 9.77 -1.00
C PHE A 304 -10.40 10.78 -0.79
N ILE A 305 -10.50 11.34 0.43
CA ILE A 305 -11.63 12.16 0.86
C ILE A 305 -11.25 13.64 0.93
N CYS A 306 -12.05 14.51 0.34
CA CYS A 306 -11.89 15.96 0.45
C CYS A 306 -12.59 16.50 1.72
N LYS A 307 -11.82 16.76 2.77
CA LYS A 307 -12.34 17.28 4.04
C LYS A 307 -13.05 18.61 3.88
N ASP A 308 -12.42 19.56 3.22
CA ASP A 308 -12.97 20.91 2.97
C ASP A 308 -13.65 20.98 1.60
N TRP A 309 -14.52 20.02 1.33
CA TRP A 309 -15.16 19.84 0.04
C TRP A 309 -15.99 21.05 -0.45
N ARG A 310 -16.50 21.87 0.47
CA ARG A 310 -17.25 23.09 0.13
C ARG A 310 -16.37 24.19 -0.46
N HIS A 311 -15.06 24.05 -0.29
CA HIS A 311 -14.05 24.99 -0.81
C HIS A 311 -12.98 24.26 -1.64
N LYS A 312 -13.32 23.12 -2.27
CA LYS A 312 -12.38 22.35 -3.09
C LYS A 312 -11.74 23.20 -4.21
N ASP A 313 -12.47 24.17 -4.74
CA ASP A 313 -11.98 25.14 -5.71
C ASP A 313 -10.83 26.03 -5.19
N LYS A 314 -10.66 26.12 -3.87
CA LYS A 314 -9.59 26.85 -3.20
C LYS A 314 -8.45 25.98 -2.70
N VAL A 315 -8.58 24.66 -2.81
CA VAL A 315 -7.55 23.70 -2.43
C VAL A 315 -6.43 23.77 -3.46
N VAL A 316 -5.29 24.31 -3.03
CA VAL A 316 -4.09 24.45 -3.89
C VAL A 316 -3.24 23.17 -3.81
N ASP A 317 -3.23 22.51 -2.66
CA ASP A 317 -2.45 21.30 -2.42
C ASP A 317 -3.27 20.05 -2.73
N PRO A 318 -2.92 19.27 -3.76
CA PRO A 318 -3.62 18.03 -4.10
C PRO A 318 -3.70 17.03 -2.94
N GLU A 319 -2.75 17.07 -2.00
CA GLU A 319 -2.78 16.22 -0.79
C GLU A 319 -3.91 16.59 0.18
N ASN A 320 -4.60 17.70 -0.02
CA ASN A 320 -5.79 18.11 0.70
C ASN A 320 -7.06 18.06 -0.16
N SER A 321 -6.94 17.58 -1.39
CA SER A 321 -8.04 17.38 -2.32
C SER A 321 -8.76 16.04 -2.04
N GLY A 322 -9.35 15.40 -3.03
CA GLY A 322 -10.05 14.12 -2.89
C GLY A 322 -11.51 14.21 -3.32
N LEU A 323 -12.25 13.15 -3.09
CA LEU A 323 -13.65 13.03 -3.51
C LEU A 323 -14.58 13.96 -2.72
N LEU A 324 -15.48 14.62 -3.44
CA LEU A 324 -16.65 15.30 -2.87
C LEU A 324 -17.68 14.27 -2.40
N PRO A 325 -18.62 14.62 -1.49
CA PRO A 325 -19.71 13.74 -1.12
C PRO A 325 -20.48 13.21 -2.35
N SER A 326 -20.73 14.06 -3.33
CA SER A 326 -21.44 13.69 -4.59
C SER A 326 -20.68 12.73 -5.50
N GLU A 327 -19.36 12.58 -5.33
CA GLU A 327 -18.49 11.73 -6.16
C GLU A 327 -18.29 10.33 -5.55
N ILE A 328 -18.59 10.16 -4.24
CA ILE A 328 -18.36 8.89 -3.53
C ILE A 328 -19.14 7.75 -4.17
N ALA A 329 -20.41 7.97 -4.49
CA ALA A 329 -21.26 6.92 -5.07
C ALA A 329 -20.68 6.39 -6.38
N GLU A 330 -20.22 7.26 -7.27
CA GLU A 330 -19.60 6.89 -8.54
C GLU A 330 -18.30 6.10 -8.33
N ALA A 331 -17.40 6.60 -7.48
CA ALA A 331 -16.12 5.95 -7.22
C ALA A 331 -16.31 4.53 -6.62
N VAL A 332 -17.21 4.39 -5.63
CA VAL A 332 -17.50 3.12 -4.95
C VAL A 332 -18.20 2.14 -5.90
N GLU A 333 -19.28 2.55 -6.56
CA GLU A 333 -20.02 1.65 -7.46
C GLU A 333 -19.16 1.15 -8.61
N THR A 334 -18.38 2.04 -9.22
CA THR A 334 -17.54 1.67 -10.36
C THR A 334 -16.41 0.75 -9.93
N SER A 335 -15.82 0.93 -8.73
CA SER A 335 -14.81 0.03 -8.19
C SER A 335 -15.35 -1.38 -7.93
N ILE A 336 -16.49 -1.50 -7.24
CA ILE A 336 -17.10 -2.81 -6.97
C ILE A 336 -17.54 -3.51 -8.27
N LYS A 337 -18.15 -2.78 -9.21
CA LYS A 337 -18.49 -3.32 -10.55
C LYS A 337 -17.25 -3.74 -11.35
N ALA A 338 -16.11 -3.10 -11.12
CA ALA A 338 -14.83 -3.44 -11.77
C ALA A 338 -14.15 -4.69 -11.18
N GLY A 339 -14.59 -5.16 -10.01
CA GLY A 339 -14.12 -6.39 -9.39
C GLY A 339 -13.32 -6.19 -8.10
N ALA A 340 -13.39 -5.02 -7.46
CA ALA A 340 -12.87 -4.86 -6.10
C ALA A 340 -13.71 -5.70 -5.11
N ASP A 341 -13.03 -6.35 -4.17
CA ASP A 341 -13.67 -7.11 -3.07
C ASP A 341 -14.27 -6.18 -2.01
N GLY A 342 -13.76 -4.96 -1.90
CA GLY A 342 -14.22 -3.94 -0.97
C GLY A 342 -13.58 -2.57 -1.24
N ILE A 343 -13.82 -1.65 -0.30
CA ILE A 343 -13.37 -0.26 -0.37
C ILE A 343 -12.54 0.07 0.86
N SER A 344 -11.53 0.95 0.71
CA SER A 344 -10.86 1.58 1.83
C SER A 344 -10.87 3.10 1.69
N ILE A 345 -11.02 3.81 2.81
CA ILE A 345 -11.14 5.27 2.86
C ILE A 345 -9.93 5.91 3.53
N PHE A 346 -9.37 6.92 2.91
CA PHE A 346 -8.28 7.75 3.43
C PHE A 346 -8.75 9.22 3.53
N THR A 347 -9.13 9.77 4.72
CA THR A 347 -9.22 9.11 6.02
C THR A 347 -10.63 9.27 6.61
N PRO A 348 -11.06 8.42 7.56
CA PRO A 348 -12.36 8.60 8.20
C PRO A 348 -12.46 9.92 8.97
N ASN A 349 -11.33 10.49 9.41
CA ASN A 349 -11.28 11.80 10.09
C ASN A 349 -11.59 12.98 9.16
N ASP A 350 -11.51 12.79 7.86
CA ASP A 350 -11.85 13.80 6.86
C ASP A 350 -13.28 13.66 6.34
N MET A 351 -13.97 12.58 6.73
CA MET A 351 -15.37 12.35 6.39
C MET A 351 -16.29 13.31 7.12
N THR A 352 -17.02 14.14 6.38
CA THR A 352 -18.12 14.94 6.94
C THR A 352 -19.41 14.11 7.01
N PRO A 353 -20.47 14.57 7.71
CA PRO A 353 -21.75 13.87 7.72
C PRO A 353 -22.31 13.58 6.32
N GLU A 354 -22.08 14.48 5.36
CA GLU A 354 -22.51 14.31 3.97
C GLU A 354 -21.73 13.18 3.26
N HIS A 355 -20.44 13.06 3.48
CA HIS A 355 -19.63 11.95 2.96
C HIS A 355 -20.12 10.61 3.51
N TRP A 356 -20.33 10.52 4.85
CA TRP A 356 -20.85 9.31 5.48
C TRP A 356 -22.23 8.93 4.94
N ALA A 357 -23.13 9.91 4.79
CA ALA A 357 -24.48 9.65 4.26
C ALA A 357 -24.45 9.05 2.85
N GLU A 358 -23.63 9.59 1.93
CA GLU A 358 -23.52 9.05 0.57
C GLU A 358 -22.83 7.68 0.55
N LEU A 359 -21.78 7.49 1.36
CA LEU A 359 -21.10 6.20 1.47
C LEU A 359 -22.05 5.11 2.01
N GLU A 360 -22.76 5.36 3.10
CA GLU A 360 -23.74 4.42 3.67
C GLU A 360 -24.83 4.06 2.67
N LYS A 361 -25.36 5.04 1.95
CA LYS A 361 -26.40 4.86 0.94
C LYS A 361 -25.92 3.94 -0.19
N VAL A 362 -24.75 4.19 -0.75
CA VAL A 362 -24.20 3.37 -1.85
C VAL A 362 -23.82 1.98 -1.36
N MET A 363 -23.16 1.85 -0.20
CA MET A 363 -22.79 0.54 0.35
C MET A 363 -24.01 -0.30 0.68
N LYS A 364 -25.09 0.30 1.21
CA LYS A 364 -26.36 -0.39 1.43
C LYS A 364 -26.94 -0.89 0.11
N ALA A 365 -27.04 -0.04 -0.91
CA ALA A 365 -27.60 -0.41 -2.21
C ALA A 365 -26.81 -1.54 -2.90
N LEU A 366 -25.48 -1.62 -2.67
CA LEU A 366 -24.65 -2.69 -3.20
C LEU A 366 -24.77 -4.00 -2.40
N ASN A 367 -24.97 -3.93 -1.08
CA ASN A 367 -25.15 -5.10 -0.24
C ASN A 367 -26.55 -5.74 -0.35
N ASP A 368 -27.56 -4.97 -0.77
CA ASP A 368 -28.94 -5.45 -0.94
C ASP A 368 -29.17 -6.17 -2.30
N LYS A 369 -28.17 -6.16 -3.20
CA LYS A 369 -28.17 -6.87 -4.51
C LYS A 369 -27.65 -8.29 -4.39
#